data_1d95f6d598187799cb7ab50d976d3858
#
_entry.id   1d95f6d598187799cb7ab50d976d3858
#
_cell.length_a   1.000
_cell.length_b   1.000
_cell.length_c   1.000
_cell.angle_alpha   90.00
_cell.angle_beta   90.00
_cell.angle_gamma   90.00
#
_symmetry.space_group_name_H-M   'P 1'
#
loop_
_entity.id
_entity.type
_entity.pdbx_description
1 polymer ?
#
loop_
_entity_poly.entity_id
_entity_poly.type
_entity_poly.pdbx_seq_one_letter_code
_entity_poly.pdbx_strand_id
1 'polypeptide(L)'
;STHIWEHYTFSLDKTFLEEYYPVLKGAAEFCLEWLISTKEMGVEGEEFLITAPSTSPENIFITPEGYHGRTCYGGFADIAMIRECLTDARNAAVELGTDKDFIGKADAALARLQPYKIGKRGNLQEWFYDWDDEDPHHRHQSHLFGVYPGHNVDDGVHTKEEIYRAASRSLEIKGDQSTGWSTG
;
A
#
# COMPACT_ATOMS: atom_id res chain seq x y z
N SER A 1 4.46 3.60 11.82
CA SER A 1 3.09 3.36 12.36
C SER A 1 2.91 1.91 12.77
N THR A 2 3.19 0.94 11.90
CA THR A 2 2.94 -0.50 12.09
C THR A 2 3.39 -1.03 13.46
N HIS A 3 4.64 -0.76 13.89
CA HIS A 3 5.14 -1.25 15.19
C HIS A 3 4.38 -0.70 16.41
N ILE A 4 3.83 0.51 16.34
CA ILE A 4 3.04 1.07 17.45
C ILE A 4 1.72 0.29 17.56
N TRP A 5 1.03 0.07 16.42
CA TRP A 5 -0.22 -0.68 16.40
C TRP A 5 -0.01 -2.15 16.77
N GLU A 6 1.04 -2.79 16.25
CA GLU A 6 1.42 -4.15 16.63
C GLU A 6 1.69 -4.28 18.13
N HIS A 7 2.48 -3.36 18.71
CA HIS A 7 2.72 -3.39 20.14
C HIS A 7 1.41 -3.40 20.93
N TYR A 8 0.47 -2.51 20.55
CA TYR A 8 -0.85 -2.48 21.20
C TYR A 8 -1.63 -3.78 20.97
N THR A 9 -1.67 -4.35 19.79
CA THR A 9 -2.44 -5.57 19.50
C THR A 9 -1.94 -6.79 20.27
N PHE A 10 -0.65 -6.84 20.60
CA PHE A 10 -0.05 -7.90 21.43
C PHE A 10 -0.13 -7.64 22.92
N SER A 11 -0.02 -6.39 23.37
CA SER A 11 0.02 -6.03 24.78
C SER A 11 -1.33 -5.65 25.36
N LEU A 12 -2.24 -5.12 24.55
CA LEU A 12 -3.49 -4.46 24.91
C LEU A 12 -3.29 -3.28 25.89
N ASP A 13 -2.09 -2.69 25.88
CA ASP A 13 -1.73 -1.55 26.73
C ASP A 13 -2.31 -0.25 26.16
N LYS A 14 -3.46 0.16 26.68
CA LYS A 14 -4.12 1.41 26.28
C LYS A 14 -3.32 2.65 26.65
N THR A 15 -2.56 2.61 27.74
CA THR A 15 -1.72 3.76 28.16
C THR A 15 -0.63 4.00 27.12
N PHE A 16 0.01 2.93 26.66
CA PHE A 16 0.95 3.01 25.55
C PHE A 16 0.28 3.55 24.29
N LEU A 17 -0.90 3.04 23.94
CA LEU A 17 -1.62 3.49 22.74
C LEU A 17 -1.98 4.97 22.82
N GLU A 18 -2.46 5.46 23.97
CA GLU A 18 -2.76 6.88 24.21
C GLU A 18 -1.51 7.76 24.04
N GLU A 19 -0.36 7.34 24.59
CA GLU A 19 0.90 8.07 24.50
C GLU A 19 1.39 8.20 23.05
N TYR A 20 1.29 7.11 22.25
CA TYR A 20 1.83 7.07 20.88
C TYR A 20 0.80 7.33 19.78
N TYR A 21 -0.49 7.46 20.10
CA TYR A 21 -1.54 7.79 19.13
C TYR A 21 -1.25 9.05 18.30
N PRO A 22 -0.71 10.16 18.85
CA PRO A 22 -0.38 11.34 18.06
C PRO A 22 0.61 11.05 16.93
N VAL A 23 1.51 10.07 17.07
CA VAL A 23 2.45 9.64 16.03
C VAL A 23 1.72 8.88 14.92
N LEU A 24 0.82 7.96 15.27
CA LEU A 24 -0.02 7.24 14.31
C LEU A 24 -0.88 8.22 13.51
N LYS A 25 -1.57 9.12 14.21
CA LYS A 25 -2.44 10.13 13.61
C LYS A 25 -1.66 11.06 12.68
N GLY A 26 -0.51 11.58 13.11
CA GLY A 26 0.31 12.48 12.27
C GLY A 26 0.81 11.80 10.99
N ALA A 27 1.20 10.52 11.06
CA ALA A 27 1.56 9.75 9.88
C ALA A 27 0.36 9.55 8.93
N ALA A 28 -0.81 9.25 9.48
CA ALA A 28 -2.04 9.09 8.70
C ALA A 28 -2.52 10.42 8.08
N GLU A 29 -2.42 11.53 8.80
CA GLU A 29 -2.73 12.88 8.27
C GLU A 29 -1.79 13.24 7.11
N PHE A 30 -0.50 12.94 7.20
CA PHE A 30 0.43 13.08 6.07
C PHE A 30 -0.03 12.25 4.87
N CYS A 31 -0.44 10.99 5.09
CA CYS A 31 -0.95 10.15 4.00
C CYS A 31 -2.20 10.77 3.34
N LEU A 32 -3.13 11.30 4.14
CA LEU A 32 -4.34 11.96 3.63
C LEU A 32 -4.02 13.19 2.77
N GLU A 33 -3.05 14.01 3.18
CA GLU A 33 -2.62 15.19 2.44
C GLU A 33 -1.85 14.86 1.15
N TRP A 34 -1.20 13.70 1.08
CA TRP A 34 -0.46 13.26 -0.11
C TRP A 34 -1.36 12.63 -1.17
N LEU A 35 -2.53 12.13 -0.78
CA LEU A 35 -3.46 11.51 -1.72
C LEU A 35 -4.07 12.53 -2.67
N ILE A 36 -4.12 12.19 -3.95
CA ILE A 36 -4.75 12.97 -5.02
C ILE A 36 -5.72 12.07 -5.81
N SER A 37 -6.80 12.65 -6.31
CA SER A 37 -7.75 11.93 -7.16
C SER A 37 -7.19 11.70 -8.56
N THR A 38 -7.38 10.50 -9.12
CA THR A 38 -7.08 10.20 -10.54
C THR A 38 -7.78 11.17 -11.48
N LYS A 39 -8.99 11.62 -11.13
CA LYS A 39 -9.76 12.59 -11.89
C LYS A 39 -9.08 13.98 -11.91
N GLU A 40 -8.57 14.45 -10.78
CA GLU A 40 -7.84 15.72 -10.70
C GLU A 40 -6.56 15.69 -11.53
N MET A 41 -5.94 14.51 -11.66
CA MET A 41 -4.78 14.31 -12.53
C MET A 41 -5.12 14.12 -14.01
N GLY A 42 -6.39 14.11 -14.39
CA GLY A 42 -6.82 13.90 -15.76
C GLY A 42 -6.63 12.45 -16.26
N VAL A 43 -6.53 11.49 -15.33
CA VAL A 43 -6.46 10.06 -15.66
C VAL A 43 -7.86 9.57 -16.00
N GLU A 44 -8.04 9.00 -17.19
CA GLU A 44 -9.33 8.45 -17.62
C GLU A 44 -9.67 7.16 -16.85
N GLY A 45 -10.95 6.92 -16.66
CA GLY A 45 -11.49 5.72 -16.02
C GLY A 45 -12.15 5.99 -14.68
N GLU A 46 -12.13 4.99 -13.81
CA GLU A 46 -12.75 5.06 -12.49
C GLU A 46 -11.94 5.98 -11.56
N GLU A 47 -12.66 6.73 -10.72
CA GLU A 47 -12.04 7.69 -9.80
C GLU A 47 -11.56 7.00 -8.53
N PHE A 48 -10.24 7.04 -8.31
CA PHE A 48 -9.59 6.56 -7.08
C PHE A 48 -8.69 7.63 -6.48
N LEU A 49 -8.33 7.45 -5.22
CA LEU A 49 -7.24 8.17 -4.57
C LEU A 49 -5.91 7.42 -4.77
N ILE A 50 -4.90 8.14 -5.21
CA ILE A 50 -3.55 7.65 -5.49
C ILE A 50 -2.49 8.61 -4.98
N THR A 51 -1.22 8.23 -5.02
CA THR A 51 -0.08 9.10 -4.75
C THR A 51 0.52 9.67 -6.04
N ALA A 52 0.98 10.93 -5.99
CA ALA A 52 1.75 11.55 -7.06
C ALA A 52 2.70 12.63 -6.48
N PRO A 53 4.02 12.54 -6.74
CA PRO A 53 4.71 11.46 -7.44
C PRO A 53 4.76 10.16 -6.64
N SER A 54 5.07 9.05 -7.30
CA SER A 54 5.25 7.73 -6.71
C SER A 54 6.42 7.00 -7.37
N THR A 55 6.95 5.99 -6.69
CA THR A 55 8.00 5.12 -7.21
C THR A 55 7.89 3.73 -6.56
N SER A 56 8.35 2.70 -7.25
CA SER A 56 8.67 1.44 -6.58
C SER A 56 10.18 1.37 -6.36
N PRO A 57 10.63 1.38 -5.09
CA PRO A 57 12.03 1.51 -4.78
C PRO A 57 12.90 0.51 -5.51
N GLU A 58 13.76 1.00 -6.12
CA GLU A 58 14.88 0.98 -7.02
C GLU A 58 14.56 0.26 -8.33
N ASN A 59 13.32 -0.19 -8.55
CA ASN A 59 12.93 -0.86 -9.78
C ASN A 59 12.67 0.13 -10.92
N ILE A 60 12.66 -0.38 -12.15
CA ILE A 60 12.45 0.36 -13.38
C ILE A 60 11.32 -0.32 -14.15
N PHE A 61 10.33 0.46 -14.58
CA PHE A 61 9.29 -0.03 -15.48
C PHE A 61 9.64 0.25 -16.95
N ILE A 62 9.08 -0.57 -17.83
CA ILE A 62 9.15 -0.38 -19.29
C ILE A 62 7.73 -0.18 -19.81
N THR A 63 7.47 0.98 -20.44
CA THR A 63 6.18 1.23 -21.07
C THR A 63 6.05 0.46 -22.39
N PRO A 64 4.84 0.31 -22.96
CA PRO A 64 4.63 -0.32 -24.25
C PRO A 64 5.44 0.32 -25.40
N GLU A 65 5.75 1.62 -25.27
CA GLU A 65 6.56 2.38 -26.23
C GLU A 65 8.06 2.20 -26.03
N GLY A 66 8.48 1.40 -25.04
CA GLY A 66 9.87 1.13 -24.73
C GLY A 66 10.57 2.21 -23.89
N TYR A 67 9.81 3.08 -23.20
CA TYR A 67 10.38 4.04 -22.26
C TYR A 67 10.68 3.35 -20.93
N HIS A 68 11.90 3.57 -20.40
CA HIS A 68 12.35 3.09 -19.11
C HIS A 68 12.19 4.20 -18.05
N GLY A 69 11.37 3.97 -17.04
CA GLY A 69 11.04 4.98 -16.03
C GLY A 69 11.12 4.45 -14.60
N ARG A 70 11.31 5.39 -13.66
CA ARG A 70 11.36 5.09 -12.20
C ARG A 70 10.30 5.82 -11.43
N THR A 71 9.87 6.96 -11.92
CA THR A 71 8.88 7.82 -11.26
C THR A 71 7.56 7.74 -12.02
N CYS A 72 6.50 7.49 -11.28
CA CYS A 72 5.14 7.36 -11.80
C CYS A 72 4.15 8.05 -10.85
N TYR A 73 2.90 7.64 -10.89
CA TYR A 73 1.87 7.87 -9.89
C TYR A 73 1.21 6.54 -9.52
N GLY A 74 0.60 6.47 -8.35
CA GLY A 74 -0.20 5.32 -7.94
C GLY A 74 0.57 4.00 -7.87
N GLY A 75 1.85 4.03 -7.47
CA GLY A 75 2.63 2.82 -7.24
C GLY A 75 2.05 2.02 -6.07
N PHE A 76 1.96 0.70 -6.23
CA PHE A 76 1.27 -0.13 -5.23
C PHE A 76 2.01 -0.28 -3.91
N ALA A 77 3.31 0.01 -3.85
CA ALA A 77 4.04 0.11 -2.59
C ALA A 77 3.45 1.22 -1.69
N ASP A 78 3.26 2.43 -2.25
CA ASP A 78 2.67 3.55 -1.52
C ASP A 78 1.23 3.25 -1.10
N ILE A 79 0.42 2.73 -2.02
CA ILE A 79 -0.99 2.41 -1.77
C ILE A 79 -1.14 1.39 -0.63
N ALA A 80 -0.31 0.36 -0.61
CA ALA A 80 -0.31 -0.66 0.45
C ALA A 80 0.09 -0.05 1.80
N MET A 81 1.16 0.77 1.84
CA MET A 81 1.62 1.43 3.06
C MET A 81 0.60 2.45 3.59
N ILE A 82 -0.05 3.19 2.72
CA ILE A 82 -1.10 4.15 3.09
C ILE A 82 -2.33 3.44 3.64
N ARG A 83 -2.76 2.35 3.00
CA ARG A 83 -3.88 1.52 3.49
C ARG A 83 -3.60 1.03 4.91
N GLU A 84 -2.42 0.49 5.16
CA GLU A 84 -1.99 0.05 6.48
C GLU A 84 -2.00 1.21 7.48
N CYS A 85 -1.34 2.32 7.14
CA CYS A 85 -1.21 3.48 8.03
C CYS A 85 -2.57 4.08 8.43
N LEU A 86 -3.46 4.26 7.45
CA LEU A 86 -4.81 4.79 7.70
C LEU A 86 -5.65 3.82 8.53
N THR A 87 -5.57 2.52 8.25
CA THR A 87 -6.30 1.48 8.98
C THR A 87 -5.85 1.41 10.43
N ASP A 88 -4.53 1.37 10.68
CA ASP A 88 -3.97 1.30 12.03
C ASP A 88 -4.33 2.53 12.87
N ALA A 89 -4.13 3.74 12.31
CA ALA A 89 -4.45 4.98 13.01
C ALA A 89 -5.96 5.13 13.28
N ARG A 90 -6.79 4.74 12.32
CA ARG A 90 -8.24 4.72 12.46
C ARG A 90 -8.70 3.74 13.55
N ASN A 91 -8.14 2.54 13.57
CA ASN A 91 -8.45 1.53 14.59
C ASN A 91 -7.98 1.99 15.97
N ALA A 92 -6.82 2.62 16.08
CA ALA A 92 -6.33 3.22 17.33
C ALA A 92 -7.29 4.30 17.85
N ALA A 93 -7.79 5.19 16.98
CA ALA A 93 -8.76 6.21 17.35
C ALA A 93 -10.08 5.60 17.86
N VAL A 94 -10.56 4.53 17.21
CA VAL A 94 -11.75 3.79 17.63
C VAL A 94 -11.54 3.15 19.00
N GLU A 95 -10.41 2.50 19.21
CA GLU A 95 -10.08 1.81 20.47
C GLU A 95 -9.96 2.79 21.66
N LEU A 96 -9.45 3.99 21.38
CA LEU A 96 -9.36 5.08 22.36
C LEU A 96 -10.66 5.88 22.53
N GLY A 97 -11.65 5.68 21.64
CA GLY A 97 -12.90 6.42 21.67
C GLY A 97 -12.75 7.91 21.36
N THR A 98 -11.77 8.28 20.56
CA THR A 98 -11.38 9.67 20.25
C THR A 98 -11.49 9.99 18.75
N ASP A 99 -11.31 11.26 18.39
CA ASP A 99 -11.10 11.77 17.03
C ASP A 99 -12.09 11.26 15.96
N LYS A 100 -13.39 11.35 16.25
CA LYS A 100 -14.46 10.91 15.31
C LYS A 100 -14.34 11.54 13.91
N ASP A 101 -13.90 12.79 13.83
CA ASP A 101 -13.71 13.48 12.55
C ASP A 101 -12.56 12.86 11.74
N PHE A 102 -11.46 12.50 12.40
CA PHE A 102 -10.36 11.78 11.77
C PHE A 102 -10.80 10.40 11.29
N ILE A 103 -11.55 9.65 12.11
CA ILE A 103 -12.12 8.34 11.74
C ILE A 103 -12.92 8.48 10.44
N GLY A 104 -13.83 9.48 10.36
CA GLY A 104 -14.62 9.73 9.16
C GLY A 104 -13.79 10.04 7.92
N LYS A 105 -12.71 10.83 8.06
CA LYS A 105 -11.78 11.13 6.96
C LYS A 105 -11.01 9.89 6.51
N ALA A 106 -10.51 9.08 7.46
CA ALA A 106 -9.79 7.86 7.15
C ALA A 106 -10.69 6.82 6.45
N ASP A 107 -11.92 6.62 6.93
CA ASP A 107 -12.90 5.73 6.31
C ASP A 107 -13.25 6.18 4.88
N ALA A 108 -13.46 7.48 4.66
CA ALA A 108 -13.74 8.04 3.35
C ALA A 108 -12.56 7.87 2.37
N ALA A 109 -11.33 8.03 2.84
CA ALA A 109 -10.14 7.83 2.03
C ALA A 109 -9.92 6.36 1.70
N LEU A 110 -10.04 5.46 2.68
CA LEU A 110 -9.91 4.01 2.50
C LEU A 110 -10.92 3.45 1.48
N ALA A 111 -12.16 3.95 1.50
CA ALA A 111 -13.20 3.55 0.55
C ALA A 111 -12.92 3.99 -0.90
N ARG A 112 -12.08 5.01 -1.10
CA ARG A 112 -11.72 5.55 -2.42
C ARG A 112 -10.28 5.23 -2.82
N LEU A 113 -9.49 4.66 -1.92
CA LEU A 113 -8.11 4.31 -2.20
C LEU A 113 -8.06 3.25 -3.29
N GLN A 114 -7.18 3.44 -4.26
CA GLN A 114 -7.03 2.48 -5.37
C GLN A 114 -6.96 1.05 -4.85
N PRO A 115 -7.85 0.15 -5.34
CA PRO A 115 -7.76 -1.28 -5.01
C PRO A 115 -6.53 -1.89 -5.64
N TYR A 116 -6.08 -3.03 -5.12
CA TYR A 116 -5.01 -3.80 -5.76
C TYR A 116 -5.40 -4.15 -7.21
N LYS A 117 -4.41 -4.32 -8.05
CA LYS A 117 -4.61 -4.78 -9.43
C LYS A 117 -3.86 -6.09 -9.66
N ILE A 118 -4.53 -7.03 -10.31
CA ILE A 118 -3.92 -8.29 -10.73
C ILE A 118 -3.49 -8.12 -12.18
N GLY A 119 -2.19 -8.24 -12.43
CA GLY A 119 -1.59 -8.02 -13.74
C GLY A 119 -1.80 -9.18 -14.72
N LYS A 120 -1.41 -8.97 -15.98
CA LYS A 120 -1.50 -9.94 -17.08
C LYS A 120 -0.83 -11.29 -16.83
N ARG A 121 0.15 -11.34 -15.90
CA ARG A 121 0.85 -12.56 -15.48
C ARG A 121 0.23 -13.24 -14.25
N GLY A 122 -0.90 -12.71 -13.74
CA GLY A 122 -1.57 -13.16 -12.52
C GLY A 122 -0.90 -12.68 -11.22
N ASN A 123 0.08 -11.81 -11.28
CA ASN A 123 0.80 -11.21 -10.17
C ASN A 123 0.09 -9.97 -9.64
N LEU A 124 0.37 -9.53 -8.41
CA LEU A 124 0.04 -8.19 -7.97
C LEU A 124 0.85 -7.17 -8.80
N GLN A 125 0.17 -6.15 -9.33
CA GLN A 125 0.87 -5.09 -10.05
C GLN A 125 1.76 -4.29 -9.10
N GLU A 126 2.92 -3.90 -9.59
CA GLU A 126 3.86 -3.02 -8.91
C GLU A 126 3.58 -1.55 -9.26
N TRP A 127 3.16 -1.32 -10.52
CA TRP A 127 2.92 -0.01 -11.11
C TRP A 127 1.44 0.27 -11.34
N PHE A 128 1.07 1.53 -11.49
CA PHE A 128 -0.31 1.93 -11.79
C PHE A 128 -0.87 1.24 -13.04
N TYR A 129 -0.05 1.14 -14.10
CA TYR A 129 -0.35 0.37 -15.30
C TYR A 129 0.35 -0.98 -15.25
N ASP A 130 -0.15 -1.96 -16.01
CA ASP A 130 0.44 -3.30 -16.11
C ASP A 130 1.68 -3.30 -17.04
N TRP A 131 2.67 -2.48 -16.62
CA TRP A 131 3.95 -2.37 -17.30
C TRP A 131 4.86 -3.54 -16.93
N ASP A 132 5.84 -3.81 -17.79
CA ASP A 132 6.86 -4.81 -17.53
C ASP A 132 8.00 -4.21 -16.69
N ASP A 133 8.65 -5.06 -15.90
CA ASP A 133 9.84 -4.70 -15.15
C ASP A 133 11.08 -4.80 -16.05
N GLU A 134 12.03 -3.86 -15.93
CA GLU A 134 13.36 -4.00 -16.55
C GLU A 134 14.10 -5.22 -15.97
N ASP A 135 13.98 -5.43 -14.66
CA ASP A 135 14.50 -6.61 -13.96
C ASP A 135 13.36 -7.33 -13.23
N PRO A 136 12.77 -8.38 -13.83
CA PRO A 136 11.70 -9.15 -13.19
C PRO A 136 12.15 -9.86 -11.90
N HIS A 137 13.45 -10.05 -11.70
CA HIS A 137 14.05 -10.66 -10.50
C HIS A 137 14.61 -9.63 -9.51
N HIS A 138 14.20 -8.37 -9.66
CA HIS A 138 14.66 -7.28 -8.78
C HIS A 138 14.48 -7.65 -7.30
N ARG A 139 15.49 -7.31 -6.50
CA ARG A 139 15.56 -7.68 -5.06
C ARG A 139 14.48 -7.05 -4.18
N HIS A 140 13.85 -5.94 -4.62
CA HIS A 140 12.78 -5.31 -3.87
C HIS A 140 11.40 -5.87 -4.27
N GLN A 141 10.55 -6.02 -3.25
CA GLN A 141 9.19 -6.54 -3.38
C GLN A 141 8.20 -5.59 -2.69
N SER A 142 8.44 -4.30 -2.83
CA SER A 142 7.77 -3.24 -2.06
C SER A 142 6.24 -3.22 -2.25
N HIS A 143 5.75 -3.62 -3.43
CA HIS A 143 4.32 -3.72 -3.72
C HIS A 143 3.62 -4.86 -2.95
N LEU A 144 4.38 -5.80 -2.36
CA LEU A 144 3.85 -6.85 -1.50
C LEU A 144 3.72 -6.43 -0.03
N PHE A 145 4.06 -5.17 0.30
CA PHE A 145 4.02 -4.65 1.67
C PHE A 145 2.69 -4.94 2.38
N GLY A 146 1.55 -4.82 1.71
CA GLY A 146 0.24 -5.07 2.30
C GLY A 146 -0.02 -6.52 2.70
N VAL A 147 0.76 -7.47 2.14
CA VAL A 147 0.75 -8.89 2.52
C VAL A 147 1.69 -9.13 3.69
N TYR A 148 2.90 -8.56 3.62
CA TYR A 148 3.90 -8.60 4.68
C TYR A 148 4.94 -7.48 4.47
N PRO A 149 5.32 -6.72 5.53
CA PRO A 149 4.92 -6.83 6.94
C PRO A 149 3.55 -6.22 7.28
N GLY A 150 2.86 -5.62 6.33
CA GLY A 150 1.47 -5.22 6.50
C GLY A 150 0.54 -6.44 6.59
N HIS A 151 -0.72 -6.18 6.90
CA HIS A 151 -1.75 -7.22 7.04
C HIS A 151 -3.13 -6.76 6.55
N ASN A 152 -3.22 -5.54 6.01
CA ASN A 152 -4.46 -4.95 5.53
C ASN A 152 -4.60 -5.09 4.01
N VAL A 153 -4.94 -6.30 3.57
CA VAL A 153 -5.17 -6.62 2.15
C VAL A 153 -6.62 -6.41 1.70
N ASP A 154 -7.51 -5.99 2.61
CA ASP A 154 -8.89 -5.68 2.24
C ASP A 154 -8.94 -4.38 1.46
N ASP A 155 -9.27 -4.49 0.18
CA ASP A 155 -9.40 -3.35 -0.74
C ASP A 155 -10.85 -3.09 -1.16
N GLY A 156 -11.80 -3.85 -0.62
CA GLY A 156 -13.22 -3.74 -0.92
C GLY A 156 -13.63 -4.31 -2.30
N VAL A 157 -12.70 -4.85 -3.07
CA VAL A 157 -12.91 -5.36 -4.44
C VAL A 157 -12.54 -6.84 -4.54
N HIS A 158 -11.34 -7.20 -4.10
CA HIS A 158 -10.84 -8.56 -4.20
C HIS A 158 -11.03 -9.34 -2.90
N THR A 159 -11.19 -10.65 -3.02
CA THR A 159 -11.08 -11.53 -1.85
C THR A 159 -9.63 -11.62 -1.39
N LYS A 160 -9.43 -11.88 -0.10
CA LYS A 160 -8.07 -12.10 0.44
C LYS A 160 -7.35 -13.23 -0.29
N GLU A 161 -8.07 -14.28 -0.69
CA GLU A 161 -7.50 -15.41 -1.43
C GLU A 161 -6.97 -14.98 -2.81
N GLU A 162 -7.69 -14.12 -3.52
CA GLU A 162 -7.23 -13.58 -4.80
C GLU A 162 -5.94 -12.76 -4.64
N ILE A 163 -5.89 -11.90 -3.61
CA ILE A 163 -4.68 -11.11 -3.31
C ILE A 163 -3.49 -12.03 -2.96
N TYR A 164 -3.68 -13.01 -2.06
CA TYR A 164 -2.60 -13.92 -1.67
C TYR A 164 -2.14 -14.79 -2.83
N ARG A 165 -3.04 -15.23 -3.72
CA ARG A 165 -2.67 -15.98 -4.94
C ARG A 165 -1.84 -15.10 -5.87
N ALA A 166 -2.25 -13.85 -6.08
CA ALA A 166 -1.51 -12.92 -6.92
C ALA A 166 -0.14 -12.55 -6.30
N ALA A 167 -0.07 -12.41 -4.98
CA ALA A 167 1.19 -12.20 -4.27
C ALA A 167 2.14 -13.40 -4.40
N SER A 168 1.63 -14.63 -4.23
CA SER A 168 2.41 -15.84 -4.47
C SER A 168 2.95 -15.88 -5.90
N ARG A 169 2.13 -15.48 -6.87
CA ARG A 169 2.56 -15.38 -8.26
C ARG A 169 3.66 -14.34 -8.46
N SER A 170 3.59 -13.19 -7.77
CA SER A 170 4.68 -12.20 -7.78
C SER A 170 5.99 -12.80 -7.26
N LEU A 171 5.94 -13.54 -6.14
CA LEU A 171 7.11 -14.22 -5.57
C LEU A 171 7.70 -15.27 -6.53
N GLU A 172 6.87 -16.08 -7.18
CA GLU A 172 7.31 -17.04 -8.21
C GLU A 172 8.05 -16.34 -9.37
N ILE A 173 7.56 -15.19 -9.82
CA ILE A 173 8.19 -14.41 -10.89
C ILE A 173 9.52 -13.84 -10.43
N LYS A 174 9.58 -13.27 -9.20
CA LYS A 174 10.82 -12.75 -8.61
C LYS A 174 11.86 -13.87 -8.44
N GLY A 175 11.44 -15.08 -8.07
CA GLY A 175 12.31 -16.24 -7.93
C GLY A 175 13.28 -16.13 -6.75
N ASP A 176 14.13 -17.15 -6.59
CA ASP A 176 15.04 -17.28 -5.44
C ASP A 176 16.47 -16.76 -5.72
N GLN A 177 16.72 -16.24 -6.92
CA GLN A 177 18.06 -15.79 -7.35
C GLN A 177 18.28 -14.30 -7.05
N SER A 178 18.02 -13.90 -5.81
CA SER A 178 18.17 -12.51 -5.39
C SER A 178 19.07 -12.39 -4.16
N THR A 179 18.92 -11.36 -3.35
CA THR A 179 19.69 -11.15 -2.13
C THR A 179 19.09 -11.92 -0.96
N GLY A 180 19.90 -12.33 0.02
CA GLY A 180 19.42 -13.10 1.16
C GLY A 180 18.27 -12.46 1.95
N TRP A 181 18.21 -11.13 2.02
CA TRP A 181 17.12 -10.42 2.70
C TRP A 181 15.82 -10.37 1.88
N SER A 182 15.86 -10.60 0.59
CA SER A 182 14.65 -10.65 -0.25
C SER A 182 14.05 -12.05 -0.38
N THR A 183 14.78 -13.08 0.06
CA THR A 183 14.35 -14.48 0.06
C THR A 183 14.05 -15.02 1.46
N GLY A 184 14.22 -14.21 2.50
CA GLY A 184 14.03 -14.56 3.90
C GLY A 184 12.59 -14.57 4.39
#